data_a84db47e0150c9fbd3c7cd2edd93cf31
#
_entry.id   a84db47e0150c9fbd3c7cd2edd93cf31
#
_cell.length_a   1.000
_cell.length_b   1.000
_cell.length_c   1.000
_cell.angle_alpha   90.00
_cell.angle_beta   90.00
_cell.angle_gamma   90.00
#
_symmetry.space_group_name_H-M   'P 1'
#
loop_
_entity.id
_entity.type
_entity.pdbx_description
1 polymer ?
#
loop_
_entity_poly.entity_id
_entity_poly.type
_entity_poly.pdbx_seq_one_letter_code
_entity_poly.pdbx_strand_id
1 'polypeptide(L)'
;MPTFNQLVRKGRETVEYKSTAPALQRGFNSLKRKPIDVSSPQKRGVCTVVKTTTPKKPNSALRKVARVRLTNLIEVTAYIPGIGHNLQEHSVVLIRGGRVKDLPGVRYHIIRGTLDTAGVAKRMQGRSKYGAKRPKAGAAKK
;
A
#
# COMPACT_ATOMS: atom_id res chain seq x y z
N MET A 1 -29.00 12.44 -28.69
CA MET A 1 -28.03 13.54 -28.49
C MET A 1 -28.71 14.76 -27.86
N PRO A 2 -28.13 15.34 -26.81
CA PRO A 2 -28.70 16.55 -26.23
C PRO A 2 -28.47 17.75 -27.15
N THR A 3 -29.43 18.67 -27.12
CA THR A 3 -29.33 19.94 -27.88
C THR A 3 -28.43 20.90 -27.13
N PHE A 4 -27.98 21.97 -27.81
CA PHE A 4 -27.17 23.00 -27.17
C PHE A 4 -27.94 23.67 -26.00
N ASN A 5 -29.24 23.88 -26.15
CA ASN A 5 -30.05 24.45 -25.07
C ASN A 5 -30.13 23.54 -23.85
N GLN A 6 -30.19 22.24 -24.07
CA GLN A 6 -30.17 21.26 -22.96
C GLN A 6 -28.85 21.28 -22.23
N LEU A 7 -27.73 21.40 -22.94
CA LEU A 7 -26.41 21.47 -22.32
C LEU A 7 -26.20 22.77 -21.56
N VAL A 8 -26.81 23.88 -21.99
CA VAL A 8 -26.75 25.14 -21.26
C VAL A 8 -27.51 25.03 -19.93
N ARG A 9 -28.66 24.36 -19.93
CA ARG A 9 -29.47 24.20 -18.72
C ARG A 9 -28.87 23.21 -17.72
N LYS A 10 -28.41 22.06 -18.21
CA LYS A 10 -27.92 20.95 -17.43
C LYS A 10 -26.57 20.51 -17.95
N GLY A 11 -25.59 21.38 -18.01
CA GLY A 11 -24.28 21.06 -18.53
C GLY A 11 -23.73 19.74 -18.00
N ARG A 12 -22.82 19.15 -18.76
CA ARG A 12 -22.16 17.94 -18.33
C ARG A 12 -21.25 18.25 -17.15
N GLU A 13 -21.32 17.42 -16.15
CA GLU A 13 -20.42 17.52 -15.00
C GLU A 13 -19.25 16.58 -15.19
N THR A 14 -18.07 17.00 -14.76
CA THR A 14 -16.91 16.13 -14.76
C THR A 14 -17.09 15.03 -13.73
N VAL A 15 -16.67 13.82 -14.11
CA VAL A 15 -16.74 12.68 -13.19
C VAL A 15 -15.72 12.88 -12.08
N GLU A 16 -16.17 12.75 -10.84
CA GLU A 16 -15.28 12.80 -9.70
C GLU A 16 -14.62 11.44 -9.50
N TYR A 17 -13.33 11.46 -9.21
CA TYR A 17 -12.58 10.24 -8.98
C TYR A 17 -12.36 10.06 -7.48
N LYS A 18 -12.70 8.86 -7.00
CA LYS A 18 -12.43 8.49 -5.62
C LYS A 18 -11.08 7.81 -5.52
N SER A 19 -10.44 7.95 -4.37
CA SER A 19 -9.20 7.26 -4.12
C SER A 19 -9.38 5.75 -4.19
N THR A 20 -8.42 5.06 -4.80
CA THR A 20 -8.40 3.59 -4.82
C THR A 20 -7.87 3.01 -3.51
N ALA A 21 -7.43 3.87 -2.58
CA ALA A 21 -6.91 3.45 -1.27
C ALA A 21 -7.77 4.04 -0.15
N PRO A 22 -9.02 3.56 0.02
CA PRO A 22 -9.94 4.17 0.99
C PRO A 22 -9.46 4.09 2.44
N ALA A 23 -8.69 3.07 2.80
CA ALA A 23 -8.17 2.95 4.16
C ALA A 23 -7.20 4.07 4.53
N LEU A 24 -6.57 4.72 3.54
CA LEU A 24 -5.66 5.83 3.78
C LEU A 24 -6.39 7.17 3.89
N GLN A 25 -7.69 7.18 3.63
CA GLN A 25 -8.51 8.40 3.64
C GLN A 25 -9.25 8.60 4.97
N ARG A 26 -9.09 7.69 5.91
CA ARG A 26 -9.78 7.74 7.20
C ARG A 26 -8.79 7.82 8.34
N GLY A 27 -9.14 8.63 9.34
CA GLY A 27 -8.42 8.72 10.58
C GLY A 27 -9.38 8.69 11.75
N PHE A 28 -8.86 8.90 12.95
CA PHE A 28 -9.66 8.89 14.17
C PHE A 28 -9.20 9.99 15.09
N ASN A 29 -10.15 10.81 15.53
CA ASN A 29 -9.87 11.87 16.51
C ASN A 29 -10.03 11.28 17.91
N SER A 30 -8.92 11.02 18.57
CA SER A 30 -8.92 10.41 19.91
C SER A 30 -9.48 11.34 20.99
N LEU A 31 -9.37 12.65 20.81
CA LEU A 31 -9.92 13.60 21.77
C LEU A 31 -11.44 13.62 21.74
N LYS A 32 -12.03 13.59 20.56
CA LYS A 32 -13.48 13.59 20.38
C LYS A 32 -14.07 12.19 20.20
N ARG A 33 -13.23 11.16 20.10
CA ARG A 33 -13.62 9.76 19.88
C ARG A 33 -14.51 9.58 18.66
N LYS A 34 -14.23 10.32 17.61
CA LYS A 34 -14.99 10.27 16.35
C LYS A 34 -14.07 9.93 15.19
N PRO A 35 -14.56 9.17 14.20
CA PRO A 35 -13.80 9.01 12.95
C PRO A 35 -13.74 10.34 12.23
N ILE A 36 -12.64 10.58 11.54
CA ILE A 36 -12.43 11.77 10.73
C ILE A 36 -11.97 11.38 9.33
N ASP A 37 -12.23 12.25 8.35
CA ASP A 37 -11.75 12.05 6.99
C ASP A 37 -10.44 12.82 6.83
N VAL A 38 -9.33 12.07 6.82
CA VAL A 38 -7.99 12.64 6.67
C VAL A 38 -7.25 11.87 5.60
N SER A 39 -6.81 12.56 4.57
CA SER A 39 -5.97 11.97 3.52
C SER A 39 -4.56 11.81 4.04
N SER A 40 -4.00 10.62 3.89
CA SER A 40 -2.63 10.33 4.29
C SER A 40 -1.94 9.53 3.18
N PRO A 41 -0.68 9.85 2.84
CA PRO A 41 0.03 9.06 1.84
C PRO A 41 0.43 7.68 2.35
N GLN A 42 0.66 7.54 3.66
CA GLN A 42 0.99 6.27 4.29
C GLN A 42 0.29 6.15 5.63
N LYS A 43 0.16 4.90 6.09
CA LYS A 43 -0.37 4.59 7.43
C LYS A 43 0.46 3.47 8.04
N ARG A 44 0.67 3.59 9.34
CA ARG A 44 1.31 2.52 10.11
C ARG A 44 0.27 1.47 10.47
N GLY A 45 0.73 0.23 10.56
CA GLY A 45 -0.14 -0.86 10.98
C GLY A 45 0.67 -2.01 11.54
N VAL A 46 -0.04 -3.00 12.06
CA VAL A 46 0.55 -4.21 12.63
C VAL A 46 0.09 -5.40 11.79
N CYS A 47 1.03 -6.25 11.39
CA CYS A 47 0.70 -7.45 10.64
C CYS A 47 -0.07 -8.43 11.52
N THR A 48 -1.25 -8.86 11.07
CA THR A 48 -2.03 -9.89 11.76
C THR A 48 -1.75 -11.26 11.20
N VAL A 49 -1.56 -11.35 9.87
CA VAL A 49 -1.24 -12.60 9.19
C VAL A 49 -0.26 -12.29 8.06
N VAL A 50 0.77 -13.11 7.89
CA VAL A 50 1.69 -13.04 6.77
C VAL A 50 1.58 -14.35 6.00
N LYS A 51 1.26 -14.27 4.71
CA LYS A 51 1.02 -15.45 3.89
C LYS A 51 1.40 -15.20 2.44
N THR A 52 1.27 -16.24 1.62
CA THR A 52 1.45 -16.14 0.18
C THR A 52 0.13 -16.39 -0.52
N THR A 53 -0.04 -15.78 -1.68
CA THR A 53 -1.22 -15.99 -2.53
C THR A 53 -0.80 -16.21 -3.96
N THR A 54 -1.67 -16.90 -4.72
CA THR A 54 -1.46 -17.04 -6.15
C THR A 54 -2.06 -15.84 -6.88
N PRO A 55 -1.44 -15.37 -7.98
CA PRO A 55 -2.00 -14.29 -8.76
C PRO A 55 -3.13 -14.78 -9.66
N LYS A 56 -3.78 -13.82 -10.33
CA LYS A 56 -4.79 -14.13 -11.33
C LYS A 56 -4.16 -14.84 -12.52
N LYS A 57 -4.96 -15.66 -13.23
CA LYS A 57 -4.57 -16.20 -14.53
C LYS A 57 -4.30 -15.06 -15.52
N PRO A 58 -3.34 -15.16 -16.41
CA PRO A 58 -2.52 -16.34 -16.73
C PRO A 58 -1.24 -16.45 -15.92
N ASN A 59 -1.04 -15.62 -14.89
CA ASN A 59 0.19 -15.63 -14.13
C ASN A 59 0.19 -16.73 -13.07
N SER A 60 1.38 -17.19 -12.72
CA SER A 60 1.55 -18.20 -11.69
C SER A 60 2.80 -17.87 -10.86
N ALA A 61 2.64 -17.81 -9.56
CA ALA A 61 3.74 -17.52 -8.64
C ALA A 61 3.21 -17.63 -7.20
N LEU A 62 4.09 -17.47 -6.24
CA LEU A 62 3.70 -17.29 -4.84
C LEU A 62 3.99 -15.83 -4.45
N ARG A 63 2.94 -15.02 -4.44
CA ARG A 63 3.05 -13.60 -4.08
C ARG A 63 2.95 -13.46 -2.57
N LYS A 64 3.86 -12.71 -1.98
CA LYS A 64 3.91 -12.50 -0.53
C LYS A 64 3.03 -11.33 -0.17
N VAL A 65 2.09 -11.58 0.73
CA VAL A 65 1.16 -10.55 1.21
C VAL A 65 1.04 -10.64 2.73
N ALA A 66 0.60 -9.55 3.32
CA ALA A 66 0.33 -9.49 4.75
C ALA A 66 -1.00 -8.83 4.98
N ARG A 67 -1.74 -9.34 5.94
CA ARG A 67 -2.94 -8.66 6.40
C ARG A 67 -2.54 -7.75 7.54
N VAL A 68 -2.82 -6.46 7.39
CA VAL A 68 -2.34 -5.41 8.29
C VAL A 68 -3.52 -4.68 8.88
N ARG A 69 -3.51 -4.54 10.20
CA ARG A 69 -4.47 -3.68 10.90
C ARG A 69 -3.84 -2.31 11.09
N LEU A 70 -4.45 -1.30 10.49
CA LEU A 70 -3.94 0.06 10.51
C LEU A 70 -4.28 0.77 11.82
N THR A 71 -3.62 1.89 12.07
CA THR A 71 -3.88 2.71 13.26
C THR A 71 -5.29 3.26 13.32
N ASN A 72 -5.97 3.36 12.16
CA ASN A 72 -7.38 3.77 12.10
C ASN A 72 -8.36 2.60 12.24
N LEU A 73 -7.88 1.45 12.69
CA LEU A 73 -8.64 0.24 12.96
C LEU A 73 -9.18 -0.48 11.72
N ILE A 74 -8.73 -0.08 10.53
CA ILE A 74 -9.10 -0.75 9.28
C ILE A 74 -8.09 -1.85 8.98
N GLU A 75 -8.57 -3.04 8.66
CA GLU A 75 -7.74 -4.16 8.26
C GLU A 75 -7.66 -4.23 6.75
N VAL A 76 -6.45 -4.32 6.21
CA VAL A 76 -6.22 -4.37 4.75
C VAL A 76 -5.20 -5.45 4.42
N THR A 77 -5.24 -5.92 3.17
CA THR A 77 -4.22 -6.81 2.65
C THR A 77 -3.22 -5.98 1.84
N ALA A 78 -1.95 -6.07 2.19
CA ALA A 78 -0.89 -5.32 1.55
C ALA A 78 0.15 -6.26 0.95
N TYR A 79 0.69 -5.87 -0.20
CA TYR A 79 1.73 -6.64 -0.89
C TYR A 79 3.10 -6.33 -0.29
N ILE A 80 3.91 -7.36 -0.11
CA ILE A 80 5.29 -7.20 0.34
C ILE A 80 6.18 -7.23 -0.90
N PRO A 81 6.70 -6.07 -1.36
CA PRO A 81 7.50 -6.03 -2.58
C PRO A 81 8.92 -6.55 -2.37
N GLY A 82 9.53 -6.98 -3.45
CA GLY A 82 10.91 -7.43 -3.47
C GLY A 82 11.07 -8.91 -3.17
N ILE A 83 12.31 -9.35 -3.11
CA ILE A 83 12.66 -10.75 -2.87
C ILE A 83 12.91 -10.94 -1.38
N GLY A 84 12.14 -11.86 -0.77
CA GLY A 84 12.31 -12.19 0.64
C GLY A 84 11.85 -11.08 1.57
N HIS A 85 11.60 -11.42 2.80
CA HIS A 85 11.22 -10.47 3.83
C HIS A 85 11.48 -11.09 5.22
N ASN A 86 11.45 -10.23 6.24
CA ASN A 86 11.58 -10.65 7.62
C ASN A 86 10.31 -10.46 8.44
N LEU A 87 9.19 -10.25 7.75
CA LEU A 87 7.92 -9.97 8.43
C LEU A 87 7.31 -11.24 9.03
N GLN A 88 6.66 -11.06 10.15
CA GLN A 88 5.96 -12.11 10.86
C GLN A 88 4.75 -11.50 11.55
N GLU A 89 3.93 -12.33 12.17
CA GLU A 89 2.79 -11.86 12.94
C GLU A 89 3.25 -10.84 14.00
N HIS A 90 2.51 -9.74 14.14
CA HIS A 90 2.77 -8.63 15.06
C HIS A 90 3.92 -7.70 14.63
N SER A 91 4.47 -7.86 13.45
CA SER A 91 5.44 -6.89 12.92
C SER A 91 4.76 -5.56 12.62
N VAL A 92 5.41 -4.46 12.99
CA VAL A 92 4.92 -3.12 12.71
C VAL A 92 5.43 -2.70 11.35
N VAL A 93 4.51 -2.27 10.48
CA VAL A 93 4.84 -1.91 9.09
C VAL A 93 4.21 -0.58 8.72
N LEU A 94 4.75 0.03 7.67
CA LEU A 94 4.17 1.22 7.06
C LEU A 94 3.66 0.84 5.69
N ILE A 95 2.41 1.18 5.38
CA ILE A 95 1.81 0.87 4.08
C ILE A 95 1.52 2.14 3.31
N ARG A 96 1.48 2.00 2.00
CA ARG A 96 1.13 3.07 1.06
C ARG A 96 0.07 2.55 0.08
N GLY A 97 -0.59 3.47 -0.61
CA GLY A 97 -1.50 3.11 -1.69
C GLY A 97 -0.73 2.51 -2.86
N GLY A 98 -1.44 1.83 -3.70
CA GLY A 98 -0.89 1.18 -4.88
C GLY A 98 -1.40 -0.24 -4.99
N ARG A 99 -2.18 -0.47 -6.04
CA ARG A 99 -2.82 -1.76 -6.27
C ARG A 99 -1.85 -2.73 -6.93
N VAL A 100 -1.99 -4.00 -6.58
CA VAL A 100 -1.31 -5.09 -7.31
C VAL A 100 -2.31 -5.69 -8.28
N LYS A 101 -2.05 -5.52 -9.56
CA LYS A 101 -2.98 -5.95 -10.62
C LYS A 101 -3.19 -7.46 -10.62
N ASP A 102 -2.15 -8.23 -10.31
CA ASP A 102 -2.20 -9.69 -10.29
C ASP A 102 -2.99 -10.27 -9.12
N LEU A 103 -3.20 -9.49 -8.08
CA LEU A 103 -3.81 -9.99 -6.85
C LEU A 103 -5.13 -9.28 -6.58
N PRO A 104 -6.26 -10.01 -6.59
CA PRO A 104 -7.54 -9.37 -6.30
C PRO A 104 -7.62 -8.92 -4.84
N GLY A 105 -8.15 -7.73 -4.62
CA GLY A 105 -8.32 -7.19 -3.27
C GLY A 105 -7.08 -6.61 -2.63
N VAL A 106 -5.94 -6.64 -3.28
CA VAL A 106 -4.70 -6.06 -2.75
C VAL A 106 -4.54 -4.66 -3.33
N ARG A 107 -4.81 -3.65 -2.50
CA ARG A 107 -4.79 -2.23 -2.91
C ARG A 107 -3.64 -1.45 -2.32
N TYR A 108 -2.78 -2.10 -1.58
CA TYR A 108 -1.74 -1.43 -0.79
C TYR A 108 -0.43 -2.17 -0.91
N HIS A 109 0.66 -1.46 -0.63
CA HIS A 109 2.01 -2.01 -0.59
C HIS A 109 2.63 -1.70 0.77
N ILE A 110 3.43 -2.63 1.28
CA ILE A 110 4.27 -2.38 2.45
C ILE A 110 5.54 -1.70 1.99
N ILE A 111 5.94 -0.63 2.70
CA ILE A 111 7.15 0.10 2.38
C ILE A 111 8.34 -0.62 3.01
N ARG A 112 9.30 -1.00 2.16
CA ARG A 112 10.50 -1.71 2.60
C ARG A 112 11.50 -0.72 3.21
N GLY A 113 12.22 -1.20 4.22
CA GLY A 113 13.26 -0.40 4.87
C GLY A 113 12.77 0.53 5.97
N THR A 114 11.51 0.42 6.39
CA THR A 114 10.94 1.22 7.47
C THR A 114 10.39 0.34 8.57
N LEU A 115 10.39 0.86 9.79
CA LEU A 115 9.85 0.16 10.97
C LEU A 115 10.43 -1.26 11.06
N ASP A 116 9.59 -2.29 11.17
CA ASP A 116 10.05 -3.66 11.31
C ASP A 116 10.35 -4.35 9.97
N THR A 117 10.13 -3.65 8.86
CA THR A 117 10.39 -4.21 7.54
C THR A 117 11.82 -3.90 7.09
N ALA A 118 12.63 -4.93 6.92
CA ALA A 118 13.98 -4.75 6.37
C ALA A 118 13.92 -4.46 4.88
N GLY A 119 14.92 -3.75 4.37
CA GLY A 119 15.06 -3.56 2.93
C GLY A 119 15.44 -4.85 2.24
N VAL A 120 15.36 -4.87 0.92
CA VAL A 120 15.73 -6.03 0.12
C VAL A 120 17.25 -6.19 0.16
N ALA A 121 17.71 -7.36 0.61
CA ALA A 121 19.14 -7.64 0.73
C ALA A 121 19.80 -7.70 -0.66
N LYS A 122 21.00 -7.18 -0.76
CA LYS A 122 21.81 -7.21 -1.99
C LYS A 122 21.18 -6.51 -3.20
N ARG A 123 20.20 -5.68 -2.97
CA ARG A 123 19.55 -4.91 -4.04
C ARG A 123 20.42 -3.72 -4.43
N MET A 124 20.77 -3.61 -5.71
CA MET A 124 21.67 -2.55 -6.20
C MET A 124 20.98 -1.54 -7.13
N GLN A 125 19.87 -1.93 -7.77
CA GLN A 125 19.11 -1.08 -8.67
C GLN A 125 17.72 -0.82 -8.11
N GLY A 126 17.22 0.40 -8.30
CA GLY A 126 15.92 0.80 -7.80
C GLY A 126 15.82 0.71 -6.28
N ARG A 127 16.89 1.04 -5.58
CA ARG A 127 17.00 0.85 -4.13
C ARG A 127 15.95 1.60 -3.32
N SER A 128 15.55 2.76 -3.80
CA SER A 128 14.58 3.58 -3.07
C SER A 128 13.21 2.90 -2.98
N LYS A 129 12.85 2.09 -3.96
CA LYS A 129 11.57 1.38 -3.96
C LYS A 129 11.56 0.16 -3.04
N TYR A 130 12.73 -0.35 -2.71
CA TYR A 130 12.84 -1.59 -1.95
C TYR A 130 13.61 -1.41 -0.63
N GLY A 131 13.85 -0.16 -0.24
CA GLY A 131 14.44 0.13 1.05
C GLY A 131 15.89 -0.28 1.21
N ALA A 132 16.61 -0.45 0.11
CA ALA A 132 18.02 -0.84 0.17
C ALA A 132 18.90 0.41 0.30
N LYS A 133 19.89 0.34 1.18
CA LYS A 133 20.80 1.44 1.40
C LYS A 133 21.89 1.48 0.32
N ARG A 134 22.39 2.68 0.05
CA ARG A 134 23.50 2.83 -0.88
C ARG A 134 24.75 2.16 -0.29
N PRO A 135 25.46 1.33 -1.07
CA PRO A 135 26.71 0.76 -0.60
C PRO A 135 27.73 1.86 -0.30
N LYS A 136 28.40 1.77 0.83
CA LYS A 136 29.46 2.70 1.18
C LYS A 136 30.72 2.36 0.41
N ALA A 137 31.50 3.38 0.08
CA ALA A 137 32.81 3.15 -0.55
C ALA A 137 33.66 2.28 0.37
N GLY A 138 34.22 1.18 -0.17
CA GLY A 138 35.00 0.21 0.59
C GLY A 138 34.18 -0.82 1.35
N ALA A 139 32.86 -0.62 1.49
CA ALA A 139 31.98 -1.56 2.20
C ALA A 139 30.96 -2.23 1.28
N ALA A 140 30.98 -1.89 0.00
CA ALA A 140 29.98 -2.34 -0.97
C ALA A 140 29.97 -3.84 -1.23
N LYS A 141 30.99 -4.53 -0.76
CA LYS A 141 31.17 -5.98 -0.99
C LYS A 141 30.38 -6.86 -0.03
N LYS A 142 29.69 -6.28 0.90
CA LYS A 142 28.92 -7.05 1.88
C LYS A 142 27.52 -7.40 1.39
#